data_e3b728938e0a7309d81fb55caeb480b1
#
_entry.id   e3b728938e0a7309d81fb55caeb480b1
#
_cell.length_a   1.000
_cell.length_b   1.000
_cell.length_c   1.000
_cell.angle_alpha   90.00
_cell.angle_beta   90.00
_cell.angle_gamma   90.00
#
_symmetry.space_group_name_H-M   'P 1'
#
loop_
_entity.id
_entity.type
_entity.pdbx_description
1 polymer ?
#
loop_
_entity_poly.entity_id
_entity_poly.type
_entity_poly.pdbx_seq_one_letter_code
_entity_poly.pdbx_strand_id
1 'polypeptide(L)'
;WKRGMMNVGNRPTFNGKQITLEAHIFNFDGDIYDQLLLVGFMKRIRGEQKFDSPEELAEQLKEDEKTVMDFFYKEIDNNGKD
;
A
#
# COMPACT_ATOMS: atom_id res chain seq x y z
N TRP A 1 10.58 3.87 11.74
CA TRP A 1 9.88 3.64 10.47
C TRP A 1 9.13 2.32 10.51
N LYS A 2 7.91 2.33 10.03
CA LYS A 2 7.11 1.13 9.82
C LYS A 2 6.99 0.86 8.33
N ARG A 3 6.88 -0.42 7.97
CA ARG A 3 6.72 -0.83 6.58
C ARG A 3 5.26 -1.05 6.27
N GLY A 4 4.88 -0.76 5.04
CA GLY A 4 3.51 -0.95 4.63
C GLY A 4 3.34 -0.79 3.14
N MET A 5 2.10 -0.81 2.72
CA MET A 5 1.73 -0.52 1.34
C MET A 5 0.60 0.50 1.33
N MET A 6 0.52 1.26 0.26
CA MET A 6 -0.51 2.28 0.11
C MET A 6 -1.20 2.12 -1.23
N ASN A 7 -2.51 2.19 -1.20
CA ASN A 7 -3.33 2.21 -2.40
C ASN A 7 -3.74 3.65 -2.67
N VAL A 8 -3.50 4.09 -3.90
CA VAL A 8 -3.92 5.40 -4.38
C VAL A 8 -5.04 5.17 -5.37
N GLY A 9 -6.25 5.56 -5.03
CA GLY A 9 -7.41 5.37 -5.88
C GLY A 9 -7.95 6.67 -6.40
N ASN A 10 -8.65 6.60 -7.52
CA ASN A 10 -9.40 7.71 -8.08
C ASN A 10 -10.89 7.41 -7.94
N ARG A 11 -11.59 8.28 -7.24
CA ARG A 11 -13.03 8.16 -7.07
C ARG A 11 -13.72 9.27 -7.87
N PRO A 12 -14.60 8.94 -8.83
CA PRO A 12 -15.37 9.96 -9.52
C PRO A 12 -16.25 10.70 -8.54
N THR A 13 -16.30 12.02 -8.68
CA THR A 13 -17.18 12.87 -7.89
C THR A 13 -18.03 13.70 -8.83
N PHE A 14 -18.98 14.43 -8.27
CA PHE A 14 -19.86 15.27 -9.07
C PHE A 14 -19.10 16.32 -9.89
N ASN A 15 -18.00 16.84 -9.34
CA ASN A 15 -17.24 17.92 -9.97
C ASN A 15 -15.87 17.46 -10.50
N GLY A 16 -15.64 16.15 -10.64
CA GLY A 16 -14.37 15.66 -11.15
C GLY A 16 -13.94 14.37 -10.50
N LYS A 17 -12.71 14.33 -9.98
CA LYS A 17 -12.15 13.14 -9.35
C LYS A 17 -11.60 13.49 -7.98
N GLN A 18 -11.74 12.56 -7.06
CA GLN A 18 -11.14 12.65 -5.75
C GLN A 18 -10.10 11.54 -5.61
N ILE A 19 -8.91 11.92 -5.19
CA ILE A 19 -7.85 10.94 -4.92
C ILE A 19 -8.02 10.44 -3.49
N THR A 20 -8.06 9.12 -3.33
CA THR A 20 -8.13 8.49 -2.01
C THR A 20 -6.82 7.77 -1.73
N LEU A 21 -6.36 7.87 -0.50
CA LEU A 21 -5.15 7.20 -0.05
C LEU A 21 -5.53 6.24 1.08
N GLU A 22 -5.23 4.97 0.88
CA GLU A 22 -5.47 3.95 1.89
C GLU A 22 -4.16 3.25 2.21
N ALA A 23 -3.73 3.35 3.45
CA ALA A 23 -2.47 2.78 3.90
C ALA A 23 -2.72 1.54 4.75
N HIS A 24 -1.94 0.49 4.48
CA HIS A 24 -1.90 -0.70 5.31
C HIS A 24 -0.49 -0.83 5.90
N ILE A 25 -0.38 -0.71 7.20
CA ILE A 25 0.89 -0.83 7.90
C ILE A 25 1.03 -2.27 8.38
N PHE A 26 2.12 -2.92 7.95
CA PHE A 26 2.34 -4.33 8.29
C PHE A 26 2.65 -4.48 9.78
N ASN A 27 2.09 -5.54 10.36
CA ASN A 27 2.34 -5.90 11.77
C ASN A 27 2.02 -4.77 12.74
N PHE A 28 1.05 -3.95 12.40
CA PHE A 28 0.61 -2.86 13.24
C PHE A 28 -0.82 -3.12 13.71
N ASP A 29 -1.01 -3.10 15.00
CA ASP A 29 -2.31 -3.28 15.64
C ASP A 29 -2.53 -2.11 16.58
N GLY A 30 -3.28 -1.13 16.12
CA GLY A 30 -3.52 0.07 16.90
C GLY A 30 -4.32 1.08 16.10
N ASP A 31 -4.63 2.16 16.76
CA ASP A 31 -5.44 3.24 16.23
C ASP A 31 -4.57 4.48 16.05
N ILE A 32 -4.55 5.00 14.81
CA ILE A 32 -3.76 6.19 14.48
C ILE A 32 -4.63 7.33 13.99
N TYR A 33 -5.91 7.31 14.31
CA TYR A 33 -6.81 8.40 13.92
C TYR A 33 -6.35 9.72 14.57
N ASP A 34 -6.50 10.80 13.84
CA ASP A 34 -6.15 12.15 14.27
C ASP A 34 -4.67 12.33 14.60
N GLN A 35 -3.81 11.48 14.06
CA GLN A 35 -2.36 11.61 14.22
C GLN A 35 -1.72 11.99 12.90
N LEU A 36 -0.66 12.77 12.97
CA LEU A 36 0.14 13.09 11.81
C LEU A 36 1.06 11.93 11.48
N LEU A 37 1.06 11.53 10.19
CA LEU A 37 1.94 10.49 9.70
C LEU A 37 2.88 11.06 8.66
N LEU A 38 4.15 10.70 8.78
CA LEU A 38 5.13 10.98 7.75
C LEU A 38 5.27 9.72 6.90
N VAL A 39 4.98 9.85 5.60
CA VAL A 39 4.99 8.71 4.68
C VAL A 39 6.11 8.88 3.68
N GLY A 40 7.00 7.87 3.62
CA GLY A 40 8.06 7.83 2.62
C GLY A 40 7.71 6.80 1.55
N PHE A 41 7.63 7.24 0.31
CA PHE A 41 7.36 6.33 -0.80
C PHE A 41 8.66 5.70 -1.30
N MET A 42 8.69 4.38 -1.32
CA MET A 42 9.87 3.64 -1.74
C MET A 42 9.77 3.15 -3.18
N LYS A 43 8.60 2.64 -3.58
CA LYS A 43 8.44 2.06 -4.90
C LYS A 43 6.97 1.95 -5.26
N ARG A 44 6.65 2.21 -6.53
CA ARG A 44 5.33 1.92 -7.07
C ARG A 44 5.28 0.47 -7.51
N ILE A 45 4.28 -0.26 -7.04
CA ILE A 45 4.15 -1.70 -7.32
C ILE A 45 3.37 -1.95 -8.61
N ARG A 46 2.26 -1.26 -8.77
CA ARG A 46 1.42 -1.41 -9.96
C ARG A 46 0.48 -0.23 -10.09
N GLY A 47 -0.13 -0.11 -11.26
CA GLY A 47 -1.17 0.87 -11.48
C GLY A 47 -2.51 0.44 -10.91
N GLU A 48 -3.49 1.31 -11.03
CA GLU A 48 -4.85 1.03 -10.60
C GLU A 48 -5.45 -0.07 -11.48
N GLN A 49 -6.23 -0.94 -10.85
CA GLN A 49 -6.85 -2.08 -11.52
C GLN A 49 -8.28 -2.22 -11.03
N LYS A 50 -9.18 -2.54 -11.95
CA LYS A 50 -10.58 -2.80 -11.63
C LYS A 50 -10.80 -4.28 -11.42
N PHE A 51 -11.72 -4.61 -10.52
CA PHE A 51 -12.03 -6.01 -10.19
C PHE A 51 -13.53 -6.24 -10.32
N ASP A 52 -13.88 -7.42 -10.80
CA ASP A 52 -15.27 -7.79 -11.03
C ASP A 52 -15.95 -8.29 -9.76
N SER A 53 -15.19 -8.63 -8.74
CA SER A 53 -15.74 -9.16 -7.49
C SER A 53 -14.85 -8.80 -6.31
N PRO A 54 -15.42 -8.76 -5.08
CA PRO A 54 -14.62 -8.59 -3.86
C PRO A 54 -13.57 -9.68 -3.68
N GLU A 55 -13.84 -10.89 -4.15
CA GLU A 55 -12.91 -12.00 -4.04
C GLU A 55 -11.67 -11.78 -4.90
N GLU A 56 -11.86 -11.26 -6.12
CA GLU A 56 -10.73 -10.93 -6.99
C GLU A 56 -9.87 -9.82 -6.40
N LEU A 57 -10.52 -8.81 -5.82
CA LEU A 57 -9.80 -7.74 -5.14
C LEU A 57 -8.97 -8.29 -3.98
N ALA A 58 -9.57 -9.16 -3.17
CA ALA A 58 -8.88 -9.75 -2.01
C ALA A 58 -7.66 -10.56 -2.45
N GLU A 59 -7.79 -11.32 -3.53
CA GLU A 59 -6.67 -12.10 -4.06
C GLU A 59 -5.54 -11.18 -4.55
N GLN A 60 -5.89 -10.10 -5.25
CA GLN A 60 -4.88 -9.16 -5.72
C GLN A 60 -4.18 -8.47 -4.56
N LEU A 61 -4.90 -8.12 -3.51
CA LEU A 61 -4.29 -7.51 -2.33
C LEU A 61 -3.31 -8.46 -1.63
N LYS A 62 -3.60 -9.74 -1.62
CA LYS A 62 -2.66 -10.74 -1.09
C LYS A 62 -1.39 -10.81 -1.94
N GLU A 63 -1.54 -10.77 -3.26
CA GLU A 63 -0.38 -10.75 -4.15
C GLU A 63 0.44 -9.47 -3.97
N ASP A 64 -0.23 -8.34 -3.84
CA ASP A 64 0.43 -7.06 -3.60
C ASP A 64 1.24 -7.10 -2.31
N GLU A 65 0.67 -7.66 -1.24
CA GLU A 65 1.37 -7.77 0.04
C GLU A 65 2.63 -8.61 -0.10
N LYS A 66 2.56 -9.73 -0.82
CA LYS A 66 3.74 -10.55 -1.08
C LYS A 66 4.80 -9.78 -1.85
N THR A 67 4.37 -9.05 -2.87
CA THR A 67 5.29 -8.27 -3.69
C THR A 67 6.00 -7.21 -2.86
N VAL A 68 5.26 -6.51 -2.01
CA VAL A 68 5.80 -5.45 -1.17
C VAL A 68 6.74 -6.03 -0.10
N MET A 69 6.34 -7.12 0.53
CA MET A 69 7.18 -7.76 1.53
C MET A 69 8.48 -8.28 0.92
N ASP A 70 8.41 -8.82 -0.29
CA ASP A 70 9.58 -9.28 -1.04
C ASP A 70 10.52 -8.12 -1.33
N PHE A 71 9.96 -6.98 -1.72
CA PHE A 71 10.74 -5.77 -1.96
C PHE A 71 11.50 -5.34 -0.71
N PHE A 72 10.81 -5.28 0.42
CA PHE A 72 11.45 -4.88 1.67
C PHE A 72 12.50 -5.89 2.12
N TYR A 73 12.25 -7.16 1.93
CA TYR A 73 13.22 -8.21 2.27
C TYR A 73 14.50 -8.04 1.48
N LYS A 74 14.39 -7.79 0.18
CA LYS A 74 15.56 -7.57 -0.68
C LYS A 74 16.30 -6.30 -0.32
N GLU A 75 15.59 -5.24 0.06
CA GLU A 75 16.21 -3.99 0.50
C GLU A 75 17.03 -4.20 1.75
N ILE A 76 16.48 -4.92 2.73
CA ILE A 76 17.19 -5.22 3.98
C ILE A 76 18.42 -6.08 3.70
N ASP A 77 18.26 -7.09 2.86
CA ASP A 77 19.38 -8.00 2.52
C ASP A 77 20.51 -7.22 1.84
N ASN A 78 20.18 -6.34 0.91
CA ASN A 78 21.17 -5.52 0.24
C ASN A 78 21.88 -4.56 1.20
N ASN A 79 21.15 -3.97 2.12
CA ASN A 79 21.74 -3.09 3.13
C ASN A 79 22.56 -3.85 4.17
N GLY A 80 22.22 -5.11 4.40
CA GLY A 80 22.93 -5.95 5.37
C GLY A 80 24.24 -6.51 4.87
N LYS A 81 24.57 -6.31 3.60
CA LYS A 81 25.81 -6.80 3.01
C LYS A 81 27.01 -5.89 3.26
N ASP A 82 26.73 -4.70 3.74
CA ASP A 82 27.80 -3.77 4.10
C ASP A 82 28.32 -4.06 5.52
#